data_b821b4002f3bfc3ee71a59836f904d9e
#
_entry.id   b821b4002f3bfc3ee71a59836f904d9e
#
_cell.length_a   1.000
_cell.length_b   1.000
_cell.length_c   1.000
_cell.angle_alpha   90.00
_cell.angle_beta   90.00
_cell.angle_gamma   90.00
#
_symmetry.space_group_name_H-M   'P 1'
#
loop_
_entity.id
_entity.type
_entity.pdbx_description
1 polymer ?
#
loop_
_entity_poly.entity_id
_entity_poly.type
_entity_poly.pdbx_seq_one_letter_code
_entity_poly.pdbx_strand_id
1 'polypeptide(L)'
;KNLCFKGVKNMERVYFPINEKMAGHARSMWSFSEYKPGSTTEEYKSYVNEAYNLADEVAAKDEKAGIRAYAVAERYSKRMAEYFNRDISINLMCPSVMISGPANFPVKKKNRQIAAFDDNREFFNETQKLLDKIKSISNGSELIKSSDEDCIERLEYKLETLKALQEKMKAVNAALRKKDIEEGNLDLMELGYTEDDIKKIRTPDFAGRIGYPAYMLQNNNQEIHKVEERINSLKEIKENGIIEEETENYTYRENSEIMRIQFIFENKPDEETRNILKNNGFKWAPSQGAWQRQLTS
;
A
#
# COMPACT_ATOMS: atom_id res chain seq x y z
N LYS A 1 -31.33 -14.53 -7.57
CA LYS A 1 -30.58 -15.66 -8.19
C LYS A 1 -29.16 -15.55 -7.68
N ASN A 2 -28.80 -16.40 -6.71
CA ASN A 2 -27.44 -16.51 -6.18
C ASN A 2 -26.53 -17.06 -7.28
N LEU A 3 -25.73 -16.20 -7.88
CA LEU A 3 -24.56 -16.63 -8.67
C LEU A 3 -23.49 -17.08 -7.67
N CYS A 4 -23.36 -18.39 -7.54
CA CYS A 4 -22.34 -19.07 -6.79
C CYS A 4 -20.99 -18.80 -7.49
N PHE A 5 -20.18 -17.86 -6.94
CA PHE A 5 -18.82 -17.63 -7.39
C PHE A 5 -17.94 -18.84 -7.01
N LYS A 6 -17.83 -19.80 -7.95
CA LYS A 6 -16.78 -20.82 -7.93
C LYS A 6 -15.54 -20.18 -8.58
N GLY A 7 -14.51 -19.88 -7.80
CA GLY A 7 -13.26 -19.51 -8.44
C GLY A 7 -12.14 -18.90 -7.59
N VAL A 8 -12.32 -18.61 -6.30
CA VAL A 8 -11.17 -18.30 -5.45
C VAL A 8 -10.63 -19.60 -4.89
N LYS A 9 -9.60 -20.18 -5.52
CA LYS A 9 -8.76 -21.18 -4.86
C LYS A 9 -8.31 -20.54 -3.55
N ASN A 10 -8.52 -21.23 -2.40
CA ASN A 10 -7.97 -20.86 -1.10
C ASN A 10 -6.47 -20.54 -1.28
N MET A 11 -6.11 -19.26 -1.31
CA MET A 11 -4.71 -18.87 -1.28
C MET A 11 -4.17 -19.28 0.07
N GLU A 12 -3.06 -20.01 0.08
CA GLU A 12 -2.47 -20.55 1.30
C GLU A 12 -1.89 -19.42 2.16
N ARG A 13 -2.19 -19.43 3.46
CA ARG A 13 -1.64 -18.47 4.42
C ARG A 13 -0.22 -18.89 4.79
N VAL A 14 0.74 -18.02 4.53
CA VAL A 14 2.16 -18.27 4.80
C VAL A 14 2.53 -17.72 6.17
N TYR A 15 3.09 -18.59 7.03
CA TYR A 15 3.59 -18.24 8.35
C TYR A 15 5.09 -18.48 8.42
N PHE A 16 5.80 -17.56 9.06
CA PHE A 16 7.24 -17.66 9.24
C PHE A 16 7.59 -18.11 10.67
N PRO A 17 8.72 -18.79 10.86
CA PRO A 17 9.08 -19.40 12.14
C PRO A 17 9.38 -18.35 13.22
N ILE A 18 8.85 -18.61 14.42
CA ILE A 18 9.18 -17.90 15.66
C ILE A 18 10.12 -18.78 16.50
N ASN A 19 11.14 -18.20 17.11
CA ASN A 19 12.09 -18.92 17.95
C ASN A 19 11.52 -19.13 19.38
N GLU A 20 10.57 -20.03 19.51
CA GLU A 20 9.89 -20.35 20.78
C GLU A 20 10.85 -20.74 21.90
N LYS A 21 11.92 -21.47 21.57
CA LYS A 21 12.93 -21.86 22.57
C LYS A 21 13.58 -20.63 23.20
N MET A 22 13.95 -19.67 22.39
CA MET A 22 14.53 -18.42 22.87
C MET A 22 13.49 -17.51 23.53
N ALA A 23 12.23 -17.56 23.12
CA ALA A 23 11.12 -16.84 23.76
C ALA A 23 10.94 -17.28 25.23
N GLY A 24 11.01 -18.58 25.50
CA GLY A 24 10.99 -19.10 26.86
C GLY A 24 12.16 -18.57 27.71
N HIS A 25 13.38 -18.56 27.18
CA HIS A 25 14.53 -17.98 27.87
C HIS A 25 14.38 -16.47 28.06
N ALA A 26 13.89 -15.73 27.06
CA ALA A 26 13.63 -14.31 27.19
C ALA A 26 12.61 -14.03 28.31
N ARG A 27 11.56 -14.82 28.41
CA ARG A 27 10.55 -14.69 29.49
C ARG A 27 11.16 -14.84 30.87
N SER A 28 12.05 -15.82 31.10
CA SER A 28 12.72 -16.04 32.40
C SER A 28 13.64 -14.89 32.81
N MET A 29 14.13 -14.10 31.87
CA MET A 29 14.92 -12.90 32.15
C MET A 29 14.09 -11.68 32.58
N TRP A 30 12.78 -11.72 32.40
CA TRP A 30 11.88 -10.58 32.63
C TRP A 30 10.77 -10.86 33.64
N SER A 31 10.45 -12.13 33.90
CA SER A 31 9.31 -12.52 34.71
C SER A 31 9.62 -13.76 35.52
N PHE A 32 9.04 -13.82 36.71
CA PHE A 32 9.03 -15.03 37.56
C PHE A 32 7.93 -16.03 37.14
N SER A 33 7.00 -15.61 36.25
CA SER A 33 5.99 -16.55 35.76
C SER A 33 6.56 -17.44 34.67
N GLU A 34 6.13 -18.70 34.67
CA GLU A 34 6.53 -19.66 33.64
C GLU A 34 6.06 -19.22 32.24
N TYR A 35 6.87 -19.56 31.26
CA TYR A 35 6.55 -19.36 29.84
C TYR A 35 5.60 -20.45 29.38
N LYS A 36 4.49 -20.08 28.75
CA LYS A 36 3.59 -21.02 28.07
C LYS A 36 4.15 -21.33 26.68
N PRO A 37 4.67 -22.55 26.42
CA PRO A 37 5.19 -22.90 25.11
C PRO A 37 4.17 -22.65 23.98
N GLY A 38 4.63 -22.03 22.91
CA GLY A 38 3.78 -21.70 21.76
C GLY A 38 3.05 -20.35 21.86
N SER A 39 3.03 -19.69 23.02
CA SER A 39 2.26 -18.46 23.21
C SER A 39 2.73 -17.32 22.30
N THR A 40 4.02 -17.19 22.06
CA THR A 40 4.56 -16.15 21.15
C THR A 40 4.18 -16.44 19.71
N THR A 41 4.19 -17.71 19.30
CA THR A 41 3.71 -18.11 17.97
C THR A 41 2.21 -17.92 17.81
N GLU A 42 1.42 -18.18 18.84
CA GLU A 42 -0.03 -17.93 18.86
C GLU A 42 -0.33 -16.43 18.69
N GLU A 43 0.37 -15.60 19.44
CA GLU A 43 0.27 -14.13 19.33
C GLU A 43 0.66 -13.63 17.92
N TYR A 44 1.80 -14.06 17.41
CA TYR A 44 2.22 -13.77 16.04
C TYR A 44 1.15 -14.17 15.01
N LYS A 45 0.61 -15.39 15.10
CA LYS A 45 -0.44 -15.88 14.19
C LYS A 45 -1.72 -15.06 14.30
N SER A 46 -2.05 -14.53 15.45
CA SER A 46 -3.21 -13.65 15.63
C SER A 46 -3.09 -12.40 14.75
N TYR A 47 -1.94 -11.70 14.79
CA TYR A 47 -1.67 -10.56 13.92
C TYR A 47 -1.72 -10.93 12.43
N VAL A 48 -1.09 -12.03 12.06
CA VAL A 48 -1.02 -12.47 10.66
C VAL A 48 -2.41 -12.86 10.12
N ASN A 49 -3.23 -13.50 10.95
CA ASN A 49 -4.58 -13.86 10.57
C ASN A 49 -5.46 -12.63 10.30
N GLU A 50 -5.27 -11.53 11.03
CA GLU A 50 -5.97 -10.27 10.75
C GLU A 50 -5.64 -9.77 9.33
N ALA A 51 -4.36 -9.77 8.93
CA ALA A 51 -3.96 -9.37 7.59
C ALA A 51 -4.54 -10.26 6.49
N TYR A 52 -4.53 -11.58 6.70
CA TYR A 52 -5.14 -12.52 5.74
C TYR A 52 -6.67 -12.43 5.69
N ASN A 53 -7.34 -12.19 6.79
CA ASN A 53 -8.79 -11.96 6.80
C ASN A 53 -9.16 -10.72 5.96
N LEU A 54 -8.39 -9.63 6.09
CA LEU A 54 -8.57 -8.47 5.24
C LEU A 54 -8.30 -8.79 3.75
N ALA A 55 -7.31 -9.62 3.45
CA ALA A 55 -7.03 -10.05 2.07
C ALA A 55 -8.14 -10.96 1.52
N ASP A 56 -8.74 -11.83 2.35
CA ASP A 56 -9.90 -12.66 1.99
C ASP A 56 -11.11 -11.77 1.60
N GLU A 57 -11.37 -10.70 2.36
CA GLU A 57 -12.44 -9.75 2.06
C GLU A 57 -12.22 -9.02 0.73
N VAL A 58 -10.97 -8.69 0.40
CA VAL A 58 -10.61 -8.09 -0.89
C VAL A 58 -10.83 -9.10 -2.02
N ALA A 59 -10.32 -10.33 -1.86
CA ALA A 59 -10.43 -11.40 -2.86
C ALA A 59 -11.89 -11.81 -3.15
N ALA A 60 -12.75 -11.70 -2.16
CA ALA A 60 -14.19 -11.94 -2.34
C ALA A 60 -14.88 -10.91 -3.25
N LYS A 61 -14.32 -9.72 -3.38
CA LYS A 61 -14.85 -8.63 -4.22
C LYS A 61 -14.21 -8.60 -5.60
N ASP A 62 -12.89 -8.79 -5.67
CA ASP A 62 -12.09 -8.74 -6.88
C ASP A 62 -10.89 -9.70 -6.75
N GLU A 63 -10.84 -10.70 -7.62
CA GLU A 63 -9.80 -11.74 -7.61
C GLU A 63 -8.40 -11.15 -7.84
N LYS A 64 -8.24 -10.22 -8.79
CA LYS A 64 -6.95 -9.57 -9.08
C LYS A 64 -6.48 -8.68 -7.92
N ALA A 65 -7.39 -7.95 -7.32
CA ALA A 65 -7.10 -7.20 -6.10
C ALA A 65 -6.74 -8.13 -4.94
N GLY A 66 -7.41 -9.28 -4.83
CA GLY A 66 -7.13 -10.33 -3.87
C GLY A 66 -5.69 -10.85 -3.96
N ILE A 67 -5.19 -11.16 -5.15
CA ILE A 67 -3.80 -11.59 -5.36
C ILE A 67 -2.82 -10.56 -4.80
N ARG A 68 -3.05 -9.28 -5.07
CA ARG A 68 -2.20 -8.20 -4.52
C ARG A 68 -2.31 -8.07 -3.02
N ALA A 69 -3.50 -8.19 -2.47
CA ALA A 69 -3.74 -8.14 -1.03
C ALA A 69 -3.04 -9.30 -0.29
N TYR A 70 -3.08 -10.51 -0.84
CA TYR A 70 -2.37 -11.67 -0.30
C TYR A 70 -0.84 -11.50 -0.34
N ALA A 71 -0.28 -10.95 -1.40
CA ALA A 71 1.15 -10.63 -1.47
C ALA A 71 1.58 -9.61 -0.39
N VAL A 72 0.70 -8.64 -0.08
CA VAL A 72 0.95 -7.70 1.04
C VAL A 72 0.81 -8.40 2.38
N ALA A 73 -0.16 -9.31 2.56
CA ALA A 73 -0.36 -10.09 3.78
C ALA A 73 0.82 -11.03 4.06
N GLU A 74 1.37 -11.68 3.03
CA GLU A 74 2.59 -12.50 3.16
C GLU A 74 3.79 -11.65 3.59
N ARG A 75 3.96 -10.48 3.00
CA ARG A 75 5.01 -9.54 3.42
C ARG A 75 4.80 -9.08 4.86
N TYR A 76 3.57 -8.84 5.27
CA TYR A 76 3.22 -8.53 6.66
C TYR A 76 3.60 -9.68 7.59
N SER A 77 3.22 -10.92 7.25
CA SER A 77 3.58 -12.13 7.99
C SER A 77 5.09 -12.24 8.22
N LYS A 78 5.89 -12.05 7.17
CA LYS A 78 7.35 -12.09 7.25
C LYS A 78 7.91 -11.02 8.19
N ARG A 79 7.45 -9.78 8.06
CA ARG A 79 7.92 -8.67 8.91
C ARG A 79 7.46 -8.83 10.36
N MET A 80 6.25 -9.35 10.59
CA MET A 80 5.80 -9.64 11.96
C MET A 80 6.65 -10.74 12.62
N ALA A 81 7.00 -11.81 11.90
CA ALA A 81 7.92 -12.82 12.44
C ALA A 81 9.29 -12.21 12.78
N GLU A 82 9.80 -11.31 11.95
CA GLU A 82 11.03 -10.57 12.21
C GLU A 82 10.90 -9.70 13.47
N TYR A 83 9.79 -8.97 13.63
CA TYR A 83 9.51 -8.18 14.83
C TYR A 83 9.55 -9.02 16.11
N PHE A 84 8.83 -10.15 16.14
CA PHE A 84 8.80 -11.04 17.30
C PHE A 84 10.17 -11.64 17.61
N ASN A 85 10.91 -12.08 16.59
CA ASN A 85 12.25 -12.62 16.78
C ASN A 85 13.27 -11.56 17.23
N ARG A 86 13.14 -10.30 16.78
CA ARG A 86 13.90 -9.16 17.29
C ARG A 86 13.56 -8.89 18.75
N ASP A 87 12.26 -8.86 19.11
CA ASP A 87 11.82 -8.66 20.49
C ASP A 87 12.41 -9.70 21.44
N ILE A 88 12.35 -10.99 21.08
CA ILE A 88 12.99 -12.08 21.81
C ILE A 88 14.48 -11.81 22.00
N SER A 89 15.18 -11.43 20.95
CA SER A 89 16.63 -11.16 20.98
C SER A 89 16.98 -9.97 21.87
N ILE A 90 16.17 -8.91 21.83
CA ILE A 90 16.34 -7.72 22.65
C ILE A 90 16.09 -8.05 24.13
N ASN A 91 15.06 -8.83 24.44
CA ASN A 91 14.77 -9.27 25.80
C ASN A 91 15.94 -10.09 26.41
N LEU A 92 16.68 -10.83 25.59
CA LEU A 92 17.86 -11.59 26.02
C LEU A 92 19.13 -10.72 26.23
N MET A 93 19.14 -9.46 25.79
CA MET A 93 20.31 -8.60 25.97
C MET A 93 20.63 -8.28 27.42
N CYS A 94 19.61 -8.05 28.26
CA CYS A 94 19.79 -7.65 29.64
C CYS A 94 18.58 -8.08 30.47
N PRO A 95 18.78 -8.76 31.63
CA PRO A 95 17.67 -9.13 32.47
C PRO A 95 16.99 -7.89 33.10
N SER A 96 15.79 -8.11 33.62
CA SER A 96 15.14 -7.12 34.47
C SER A 96 15.91 -6.95 35.79
N VAL A 97 15.98 -5.73 36.30
CA VAL A 97 16.56 -5.45 37.62
C VAL A 97 15.83 -6.21 38.72
N MET A 98 14.52 -6.49 38.52
CA MET A 98 13.72 -7.27 39.46
C MET A 98 14.17 -8.73 39.54
N ILE A 99 14.73 -9.26 38.45
CA ILE A 99 15.25 -10.66 38.39
C ILE A 99 16.70 -10.72 38.85
N SER A 100 17.55 -9.79 38.37
CA SER A 100 19.00 -9.83 38.62
C SER A 100 19.43 -9.11 39.90
N GLY A 101 18.56 -8.30 40.50
CA GLY A 101 18.89 -7.42 41.61
C GLY A 101 19.61 -6.14 41.17
N PRO A 102 19.72 -5.13 42.07
CA PRO A 102 20.30 -3.82 41.76
C PRO A 102 21.83 -3.81 41.84
N ALA A 103 22.48 -4.79 42.50
CA ALA A 103 23.92 -4.82 42.71
C ALA A 103 24.68 -5.03 41.39
N ASN A 104 25.59 -4.12 41.05
CA ASN A 104 26.38 -4.14 39.81
C ASN A 104 25.51 -4.24 38.50
N PHE A 105 24.30 -3.69 38.52
CA PHE A 105 23.41 -3.75 37.37
C PHE A 105 24.04 -3.10 36.13
N PRO A 106 24.03 -3.78 34.96
CA PRO A 106 24.76 -3.33 33.76
C PRO A 106 24.01 -2.21 33.02
N VAL A 107 24.02 -0.99 33.56
CA VAL A 107 23.28 0.18 33.04
C VAL A 107 23.57 0.47 31.55
N LYS A 108 24.83 0.37 31.12
CA LYS A 108 25.20 0.57 29.70
C LYS A 108 24.52 -0.44 28.78
N LYS A 109 24.41 -1.69 29.23
CA LYS A 109 23.76 -2.78 28.49
C LYS A 109 22.25 -2.55 28.44
N LYS A 110 21.67 -2.09 29.56
CA LYS A 110 20.25 -1.73 29.66
C LYS A 110 19.89 -0.58 28.73
N ASN A 111 20.69 0.46 28.66
CA ASN A 111 20.45 1.58 27.77
C ASN A 111 20.48 1.16 26.29
N ARG A 112 21.38 0.26 25.89
CA ARG A 112 21.39 -0.32 24.54
C ARG A 112 20.12 -1.14 24.27
N GLN A 113 19.65 -1.89 25.26
CA GLN A 113 18.41 -2.66 25.14
C GLN A 113 17.19 -1.74 24.96
N ILE A 114 17.14 -0.61 25.70
CA ILE A 114 16.05 0.37 25.56
C ILE A 114 16.03 0.95 24.15
N ALA A 115 17.18 1.39 23.63
CA ALA A 115 17.30 1.88 22.26
C ALA A 115 16.86 0.82 21.22
N ALA A 116 17.25 -0.45 21.42
CA ALA A 116 16.83 -1.53 20.54
C ALA A 116 15.30 -1.78 20.58
N PHE A 117 14.65 -1.61 21.74
CA PHE A 117 13.19 -1.66 21.82
C PHE A 117 12.52 -0.51 21.06
N ASP A 118 13.09 0.70 21.13
CA ASP A 118 12.55 1.86 20.40
C ASP A 118 12.65 1.63 18.89
N ASP A 119 13.79 1.14 18.40
CA ASP A 119 13.97 0.75 17.00
C ASP A 119 12.98 -0.36 16.57
N ASN A 120 12.76 -1.36 17.44
CA ASN A 120 11.83 -2.45 17.14
C ASN A 120 10.37 -1.99 17.15
N ARG A 121 10.03 -1.00 17.98
CA ARG A 121 8.71 -0.37 17.98
C ARG A 121 8.47 0.41 16.69
N GLU A 122 9.48 1.14 16.21
CA GLU A 122 9.40 1.81 14.91
C GLU A 122 9.20 0.81 13.78
N PHE A 123 9.96 -0.29 13.79
CA PHE A 123 9.79 -1.38 12.84
C PHE A 123 8.38 -2.01 12.87
N PHE A 124 7.78 -2.17 14.06
CA PHE A 124 6.39 -2.61 14.22
C PHE A 124 5.42 -1.61 13.58
N ASN A 125 5.55 -0.31 13.89
CA ASN A 125 4.70 0.73 13.34
C ASN A 125 4.78 0.78 11.79
N GLU A 126 5.98 0.65 11.24
CA GLU A 126 6.19 0.53 9.79
C GLU A 126 5.51 -0.72 9.22
N THR A 127 5.52 -1.82 9.96
CA THR A 127 4.87 -3.07 9.54
C THR A 127 3.35 -2.93 9.54
N GLN A 128 2.77 -2.25 10.55
CA GLN A 128 1.33 -1.98 10.61
C GLN A 128 0.80 -1.19 9.40
N LYS A 129 1.60 -0.33 8.78
CA LYS A 129 1.23 0.38 7.54
C LYS A 129 0.88 -0.57 6.38
N LEU A 130 1.31 -1.84 6.44
CA LEU A 130 0.91 -2.84 5.44
C LEU A 130 -0.57 -3.23 5.56
N LEU A 131 -1.16 -3.20 6.75
CA LEU A 131 -2.62 -3.39 6.92
C LEU A 131 -3.39 -2.26 6.24
N ASP A 132 -2.93 -1.01 6.38
CA ASP A 132 -3.54 0.14 5.70
C ASP A 132 -3.41 0.00 4.19
N LYS A 133 -2.31 -0.59 3.72
CA LYS A 133 -2.16 -0.89 2.29
C LYS A 133 -3.17 -1.94 1.81
N ILE A 134 -3.44 -3.00 2.57
CA ILE A 134 -4.49 -3.98 2.22
C ILE A 134 -5.86 -3.28 2.18
N LYS A 135 -6.16 -2.43 3.16
CA LYS A 135 -7.41 -1.64 3.19
C LYS A 135 -7.52 -0.69 1.98
N SER A 136 -6.41 -0.08 1.55
CA SER A 136 -6.39 0.79 0.37
C SER A 136 -6.67 0.02 -0.93
N ILE A 137 -6.21 -1.23 -1.05
CA ILE A 137 -6.56 -2.12 -2.15
C ILE A 137 -8.07 -2.40 -2.14
N SER A 138 -8.65 -2.69 -0.97
CA SER A 138 -10.09 -2.94 -0.80
C SER A 138 -10.97 -1.78 -1.26
N ASN A 139 -10.53 -0.55 -1.01
CA ASN A 139 -11.27 0.67 -1.29
C ASN A 139 -10.96 1.28 -2.67
N GLY A 140 -10.11 0.63 -3.47
CA GLY A 140 -9.67 1.15 -4.78
C GLY A 140 -8.81 2.41 -4.70
N SER A 141 -8.35 2.82 -3.50
CA SER A 141 -7.49 3.99 -3.28
C SER A 141 -6.00 3.65 -3.32
N GLU A 142 -5.66 2.43 -3.72
CA GLU A 142 -4.27 1.98 -3.85
C GLU A 142 -3.51 2.81 -4.88
N LEU A 143 -2.28 3.20 -4.53
CA LEU A 143 -1.39 3.89 -5.46
C LEU A 143 -1.00 2.94 -6.61
N ILE A 144 -1.42 3.26 -7.83
CA ILE A 144 -1.06 2.54 -9.04
C ILE A 144 0.34 3.01 -9.48
N LYS A 145 1.33 2.12 -9.43
CA LYS A 145 2.68 2.44 -9.91
C LYS A 145 2.78 2.18 -11.41
N SER A 146 3.52 3.03 -12.11
CA SER A 146 3.75 2.86 -13.56
C SER A 146 4.54 1.59 -13.91
N SER A 147 5.29 1.04 -12.94
CA SER A 147 6.04 -0.21 -13.08
C SER A 147 5.21 -1.47 -12.82
N ASP A 148 3.94 -1.34 -12.40
CA ASP A 148 3.09 -2.50 -12.19
C ASP A 148 2.65 -3.04 -13.56
N GLU A 149 2.68 -4.37 -13.77
CA GLU A 149 2.33 -4.99 -15.05
C GLU A 149 0.90 -4.65 -15.47
N ASP A 150 -0.02 -4.62 -14.51
CA ASP A 150 -1.44 -4.32 -14.68
C ASP A 150 -1.79 -2.82 -14.56
N CYS A 151 -0.79 -1.92 -14.56
CA CYS A 151 -0.98 -0.51 -14.28
C CYS A 151 -1.98 0.16 -15.26
N ILE A 152 -1.92 -0.16 -16.55
CA ILE A 152 -2.81 0.42 -17.56
C ILE A 152 -4.25 -0.07 -17.34
N GLU A 153 -4.45 -1.37 -17.15
CA GLU A 153 -5.77 -1.94 -16.90
C GLU A 153 -6.43 -1.33 -15.65
N ARG A 154 -5.67 -1.16 -14.58
CA ARG A 154 -6.15 -0.53 -13.33
C ARG A 154 -6.47 0.95 -13.51
N LEU A 155 -5.70 1.66 -14.31
CA LEU A 155 -5.97 3.06 -14.64
C LEU A 155 -7.22 3.18 -15.52
N GLU A 156 -7.42 2.28 -16.49
CA GLU A 156 -8.63 2.23 -17.33
C GLU A 156 -9.88 1.96 -16.49
N TYR A 157 -9.82 1.00 -15.57
CA TYR A 157 -10.91 0.76 -14.62
C TYR A 157 -11.21 1.98 -13.73
N LYS A 158 -10.15 2.64 -13.21
CA LYS A 158 -10.29 3.89 -12.46
C LYS A 158 -10.96 4.97 -13.31
N LEU A 159 -10.55 5.11 -14.58
CA LEU A 159 -11.10 6.07 -15.51
C LEU A 159 -12.59 5.84 -15.76
N GLU A 160 -13.00 4.60 -15.98
CA GLU A 160 -14.39 4.20 -16.16
C GLU A 160 -15.22 4.56 -14.92
N THR A 161 -14.71 4.25 -13.74
CA THR A 161 -15.38 4.60 -12.46
C THR A 161 -15.54 6.10 -12.30
N LEU A 162 -14.52 6.91 -12.63
CA LEU A 162 -14.58 8.37 -12.55
C LEU A 162 -15.58 8.94 -13.56
N LYS A 163 -15.64 8.40 -14.79
CA LYS A 163 -16.62 8.80 -15.81
C LYS A 163 -18.05 8.45 -15.38
N ALA A 164 -18.26 7.25 -14.85
CA ALA A 164 -19.57 6.85 -14.32
C ALA A 164 -20.00 7.77 -13.16
N LEU A 165 -19.09 8.13 -12.25
CA LEU A 165 -19.36 9.09 -11.17
C LEU A 165 -19.71 10.47 -11.73
N GLN A 166 -19.01 10.94 -12.76
CA GLN A 166 -19.29 12.22 -13.41
C GLN A 166 -20.71 12.27 -13.97
N GLU A 167 -21.10 11.23 -14.69
CA GLU A 167 -22.45 11.15 -15.27
C GLU A 167 -23.52 11.03 -14.16
N LYS A 168 -23.26 10.26 -13.12
CA LYS A 168 -24.16 10.17 -11.96
C LYS A 168 -24.34 11.53 -11.27
N MET A 169 -23.27 12.29 -11.04
CA MET A 169 -23.37 13.64 -10.45
C MET A 169 -24.17 14.60 -11.33
N LYS A 170 -23.98 14.54 -12.65
CA LYS A 170 -24.76 15.33 -13.60
C LYS A 170 -26.22 14.96 -13.58
N ALA A 171 -26.56 13.66 -13.63
CA ALA A 171 -27.92 13.16 -13.61
C ALA A 171 -28.66 13.56 -12.33
N VAL A 172 -28.03 13.42 -11.18
CA VAL A 172 -28.58 13.86 -9.89
C VAL A 172 -28.86 15.36 -9.90
N ASN A 173 -27.91 16.18 -10.34
CA ASN A 173 -28.10 17.62 -10.41
C ASN A 173 -29.20 18.01 -11.42
N ALA A 174 -29.41 17.25 -12.49
CA ALA A 174 -30.48 17.44 -13.44
C ALA A 174 -31.84 17.13 -12.80
N ALA A 175 -31.98 16.01 -12.11
CA ALA A 175 -33.17 15.60 -11.38
C ALA A 175 -33.58 16.63 -10.31
N LEU A 176 -32.58 17.17 -9.56
CA LEU A 176 -32.82 18.20 -8.55
C LEU A 176 -33.28 19.54 -9.09
N ARG A 177 -33.01 19.85 -10.37
CA ARG A 177 -33.41 21.09 -11.05
C ARG A 177 -34.81 20.99 -11.72
N LYS A 178 -35.43 19.81 -11.76
CA LYS A 178 -36.78 19.66 -12.29
C LYS A 178 -37.75 20.53 -11.50
N LYS A 179 -38.68 21.17 -12.21
CA LYS A 179 -39.73 22.01 -11.59
C LYS A 179 -40.71 21.17 -10.76
N ASP A 180 -41.01 19.97 -11.25
CA ASP A 180 -41.80 18.98 -10.54
C ASP A 180 -40.87 18.19 -9.61
N ILE A 181 -41.07 18.39 -8.31
CA ILE A 181 -40.24 17.74 -7.26
C ILE A 181 -40.50 16.24 -7.22
N GLU A 182 -41.73 15.79 -7.45
CA GLU A 182 -42.07 14.37 -7.43
C GLU A 182 -41.44 13.64 -8.61
N GLU A 183 -41.50 14.20 -9.81
CA GLU A 183 -40.78 13.68 -10.98
C GLU A 183 -39.26 13.62 -10.74
N GLY A 184 -38.70 14.68 -10.17
CA GLY A 184 -37.28 14.68 -9.83
C GLY A 184 -36.91 13.64 -8.76
N ASN A 185 -37.78 13.34 -7.81
CA ASN A 185 -37.55 12.28 -6.82
C ASN A 185 -37.66 10.88 -7.46
N LEU A 186 -38.55 10.68 -8.42
CA LEU A 186 -38.60 9.41 -9.17
C LEU A 186 -37.30 9.16 -9.94
N ASP A 187 -36.76 10.16 -10.63
CA ASP A 187 -35.45 10.04 -11.30
C ASP A 187 -34.35 9.68 -10.32
N LEU A 188 -34.34 10.28 -9.12
CA LEU A 188 -33.34 9.95 -8.10
C LEU A 188 -33.48 8.52 -7.57
N MET A 189 -34.71 8.02 -7.43
CA MET A 189 -34.96 6.61 -7.08
C MET A 189 -34.49 5.66 -8.17
N GLU A 190 -34.69 5.99 -9.46
CA GLU A 190 -34.16 5.21 -10.59
C GLU A 190 -32.61 5.17 -10.59
N LEU A 191 -31.97 6.24 -10.13
CA LEU A 191 -30.52 6.30 -9.92
C LEU A 191 -30.04 5.53 -8.68
N GLY A 192 -30.95 4.87 -7.94
CA GLY A 192 -30.68 4.03 -6.79
C GLY A 192 -30.59 4.76 -5.45
N TYR A 193 -31.14 5.97 -5.34
CA TYR A 193 -31.21 6.70 -4.07
C TYR A 193 -32.44 6.29 -3.27
N THR A 194 -32.28 6.09 -1.97
CA THR A 194 -33.39 5.88 -1.03
C THR A 194 -34.09 7.21 -0.71
N GLU A 195 -35.31 7.15 -0.17
CA GLU A 195 -36.02 8.37 0.28
C GLU A 195 -35.22 9.20 1.29
N ASP A 196 -34.46 8.54 2.18
CA ASP A 196 -33.62 9.21 3.15
C ASP A 196 -32.39 9.86 2.49
N ASP A 197 -31.83 9.24 1.46
CA ASP A 197 -30.75 9.84 0.67
C ASP A 197 -31.25 11.05 -0.12
N ILE A 198 -32.48 10.98 -0.67
CA ILE A 198 -33.11 12.08 -1.39
C ILE A 198 -33.35 13.27 -0.45
N LYS A 199 -33.82 13.04 0.78
CA LYS A 199 -33.96 14.10 1.78
C LYS A 199 -32.61 14.76 2.09
N LYS A 200 -31.55 13.95 2.27
CA LYS A 200 -30.19 14.45 2.55
C LYS A 200 -29.65 15.28 1.38
N ILE A 201 -29.76 14.79 0.13
CA ILE A 201 -29.20 15.47 -1.03
C ILE A 201 -29.95 16.74 -1.40
N ARG A 202 -31.25 16.87 -1.01
CA ARG A 202 -32.07 18.07 -1.14
C ARG A 202 -31.85 19.07 0.00
N THR A 203 -31.23 18.64 1.12
CA THR A 203 -30.90 19.53 2.22
C THR A 203 -29.74 20.43 1.81
N PRO A 204 -29.90 21.75 1.84
CA PRO A 204 -28.79 22.66 1.52
C PRO A 204 -27.58 22.44 2.42
N ASP A 205 -26.38 22.54 1.86
CA ASP A 205 -25.15 22.58 2.62
C ASP A 205 -24.98 23.94 3.36
N PHE A 206 -23.87 24.09 4.10
CA PHE A 206 -23.56 25.33 4.83
C PHE A 206 -23.49 26.60 3.95
N ALA A 207 -23.35 26.45 2.63
CA ALA A 207 -23.33 27.52 1.64
C ALA A 207 -24.64 27.63 0.83
N GLY A 208 -25.70 26.92 1.26
CA GLY A 208 -27.02 26.95 0.62
C GLY A 208 -27.10 26.14 -0.69
N ARG A 209 -26.15 25.27 -0.99
CA ARG A 209 -26.10 24.49 -2.24
C ARG A 209 -26.80 23.15 -2.06
N ILE A 210 -27.55 22.73 -3.06
CA ILE A 210 -28.29 21.46 -3.12
C ILE A 210 -27.60 20.57 -4.17
N GLY A 211 -27.49 19.27 -3.88
CA GLY A 211 -26.89 18.28 -4.77
C GLY A 211 -25.38 18.35 -4.80
N TYR A 212 -24.78 17.99 -5.93
CA TYR A 212 -23.35 18.03 -6.11
C TYR A 212 -22.86 19.41 -6.54
N PRO A 213 -22.04 20.11 -5.70
CA PRO A 213 -21.50 21.42 -6.03
C PRO A 213 -20.60 21.41 -7.27
N ALA A 214 -20.52 22.53 -7.98
CA ALA A 214 -19.74 22.65 -9.21
C ALA A 214 -18.28 22.25 -9.05
N TYR A 215 -17.66 22.55 -7.89
CA TYR A 215 -16.26 22.18 -7.64
C TYR A 215 -16.04 20.65 -7.61
N MET A 216 -17.03 19.87 -7.16
CA MET A 216 -16.92 18.39 -7.16
C MET A 216 -16.87 17.86 -8.60
N LEU A 217 -17.74 18.37 -9.48
CA LEU A 217 -17.75 18.00 -10.89
C LEU A 217 -16.44 18.43 -11.58
N GLN A 218 -15.95 19.64 -11.28
CA GLN A 218 -14.68 20.14 -11.82
C GLN A 218 -13.49 19.31 -11.37
N ASN A 219 -13.39 18.99 -10.07
CA ASN A 219 -12.30 18.18 -9.53
C ASN A 219 -12.32 16.77 -10.14
N ASN A 220 -13.50 16.16 -10.23
CA ASN A 220 -13.62 14.83 -10.85
C ASN A 220 -13.23 14.86 -12.33
N ASN A 221 -13.64 15.90 -13.07
CA ASN A 221 -13.26 16.06 -14.48
C ASN A 221 -11.75 16.27 -14.66
N GLN A 222 -11.11 17.05 -13.78
CA GLN A 222 -9.65 17.20 -13.79
C GLN A 222 -8.94 15.87 -13.51
N GLU A 223 -9.47 15.05 -12.59
CA GLU A 223 -8.90 13.73 -12.31
C GLU A 223 -9.08 12.78 -13.50
N ILE A 224 -10.22 12.83 -14.21
CA ILE A 224 -10.46 12.11 -15.47
C ILE A 224 -9.35 12.46 -16.48
N HIS A 225 -9.11 13.74 -16.75
CA HIS A 225 -8.07 14.15 -17.71
C HIS A 225 -6.67 13.69 -17.29
N LYS A 226 -6.31 13.84 -16.01
CA LYS A 226 -5.00 13.36 -15.53
C LYS A 226 -4.82 11.85 -15.71
N VAL A 227 -5.87 11.07 -15.46
CA VAL A 227 -5.80 9.62 -15.64
C VAL A 227 -5.72 9.26 -17.13
N GLU A 228 -6.47 9.95 -18.01
CA GLU A 228 -6.41 9.76 -19.46
C GLU A 228 -5.01 10.08 -20.02
N GLU A 229 -4.45 11.22 -19.67
CA GLU A 229 -3.09 11.61 -20.05
C GLU A 229 -2.06 10.57 -19.59
N ARG A 230 -2.18 10.11 -18.35
CA ARG A 230 -1.28 9.10 -17.81
C ARG A 230 -1.40 7.76 -18.52
N ILE A 231 -2.62 7.31 -18.89
CA ILE A 231 -2.82 6.08 -19.67
C ILE A 231 -2.15 6.21 -21.03
N ASN A 232 -2.36 7.35 -21.73
CA ASN A 232 -1.80 7.60 -23.05
C ASN A 232 -0.26 7.58 -23.00
N SER A 233 0.35 8.32 -22.07
CA SER A 233 1.80 8.32 -21.87
C SER A 233 2.36 6.93 -21.57
N LEU A 234 1.69 6.13 -20.74
CA LEU A 234 2.14 4.77 -20.41
C LEU A 234 2.01 3.82 -21.61
N LYS A 235 0.99 3.96 -22.44
CA LYS A 235 0.83 3.19 -23.68
C LYS A 235 1.94 3.53 -24.65
N GLU A 236 2.21 4.81 -24.88
CA GLU A 236 3.29 5.28 -25.77
C GLU A 236 4.67 4.77 -25.31
N ILE A 237 4.99 4.88 -24.02
CA ILE A 237 6.25 4.36 -23.46
C ILE A 237 6.36 2.83 -23.67
N LYS A 238 5.26 2.09 -23.46
CA LYS A 238 5.27 0.63 -23.66
C LYS A 238 5.38 0.23 -25.13
N GLU A 239 4.79 1.00 -26.03
CA GLU A 239 4.88 0.79 -27.49
C GLU A 239 6.29 1.06 -28.03
N ASN A 240 6.98 2.07 -27.50
CA ASN A 240 8.35 2.40 -27.89
C ASN A 240 9.37 1.32 -27.45
N GLY A 241 9.01 0.48 -26.47
CA GLY A 241 9.87 -0.60 -25.97
C GLY A 241 11.11 -0.07 -25.24
N ILE A 242 12.21 -0.83 -25.31
CA ILE A 242 13.50 -0.45 -24.73
C ILE A 242 14.27 0.34 -25.80
N ILE A 243 14.64 1.56 -25.45
CA ILE A 243 15.49 2.41 -26.30
C ILE A 243 16.90 2.40 -25.71
N GLU A 244 17.91 2.12 -26.51
CA GLU A 244 19.31 2.13 -26.09
C GLU A 244 20.14 3.01 -27.06
N GLU A 245 20.99 3.83 -26.47
CA GLU A 245 21.98 4.64 -27.21
C GLU A 245 23.35 4.44 -26.56
N GLU A 246 24.28 3.92 -27.29
CA GLU A 246 25.68 3.75 -26.87
C GLU A 246 26.49 4.98 -27.19
N THR A 247 27.23 5.46 -26.20
CA THR A 247 28.26 6.50 -26.36
C THR A 247 29.61 5.96 -25.95
N GLU A 248 30.69 6.71 -26.20
CA GLU A 248 32.05 6.29 -25.82
C GLU A 248 32.22 6.03 -24.29
N ASN A 249 31.39 6.64 -23.44
CA ASN A 249 31.59 6.64 -21.99
C ASN A 249 30.48 5.94 -21.22
N TYR A 250 29.29 5.79 -21.81
CA TYR A 250 28.12 5.18 -21.14
C TYR A 250 27.08 4.71 -22.15
N THR A 251 26.27 3.78 -21.75
CA THR A 251 25.02 3.42 -22.44
C THR A 251 23.85 4.12 -21.77
N TYR A 252 23.12 4.91 -22.55
CA TYR A 252 21.82 5.45 -22.15
C TYR A 252 20.74 4.42 -22.50
N ARG A 253 19.85 4.14 -21.54
CA ARG A 253 18.76 3.18 -21.74
C ARG A 253 17.46 3.73 -21.16
N GLU A 254 16.41 3.80 -21.98
CA GLU A 254 15.04 3.91 -21.51
C GLU A 254 14.43 2.51 -21.42
N ASN A 255 14.23 2.05 -20.20
CA ASN A 255 13.68 0.72 -19.94
C ASN A 255 12.19 0.85 -19.60
N SER A 256 11.33 0.60 -20.60
CA SER A 256 9.89 0.66 -20.49
C SER A 256 9.29 -0.44 -19.60
N GLU A 257 9.98 -1.58 -19.44
CA GLU A 257 9.49 -2.69 -18.60
C GLU A 257 9.52 -2.34 -17.13
N ILE A 258 10.62 -1.71 -16.67
CA ILE A 258 10.78 -1.30 -15.27
C ILE A 258 10.49 0.19 -15.05
N MET A 259 10.09 0.90 -16.09
CA MET A 259 9.81 2.34 -16.10
C MET A 259 10.98 3.16 -15.54
N ARG A 260 12.18 2.99 -16.11
CA ARG A 260 13.41 3.66 -15.69
C ARG A 260 14.22 4.19 -16.87
N ILE A 261 14.77 5.39 -16.67
CA ILE A 261 15.90 5.88 -17.45
C ILE A 261 17.16 5.43 -16.72
N GLN A 262 18.10 4.86 -17.45
CA GLN A 262 19.33 4.27 -16.92
C GLN A 262 20.56 4.81 -17.65
N PHE A 263 21.60 5.16 -16.89
CA PHE A 263 22.95 5.36 -17.39
C PHE A 263 23.84 4.23 -16.90
N ILE A 264 24.37 3.45 -17.80
CA ILE A 264 25.24 2.29 -17.55
C ILE A 264 26.65 2.68 -17.96
N PHE A 265 27.59 2.62 -17.01
CA PHE A 265 29.00 2.94 -17.23
C PHE A 265 29.81 1.65 -17.11
N GLU A 266 30.83 1.45 -17.95
CA GLU A 266 31.75 0.31 -17.80
C GLU A 266 32.51 0.35 -16.48
N ASN A 267 32.93 1.54 -16.08
CA ASN A 267 33.65 1.76 -14.84
C ASN A 267 32.90 2.76 -13.95
N LYS A 268 33.29 2.84 -12.68
CA LYS A 268 32.72 3.82 -11.75
C LYS A 268 32.99 5.24 -12.27
N PRO A 269 31.94 6.03 -12.58
CA PRO A 269 32.10 7.40 -13.05
C PRO A 269 32.79 8.29 -12.02
N ASP A 270 33.44 9.35 -12.49
CA ASP A 270 34.13 10.33 -11.65
C ASP A 270 33.18 11.05 -10.69
N GLU A 271 33.71 11.85 -9.81
CA GLU A 271 32.91 12.53 -8.78
C GLU A 271 32.00 13.59 -9.38
N GLU A 272 32.45 14.30 -10.40
CA GLU A 272 31.69 15.35 -11.07
C GLU A 272 30.46 14.74 -11.78
N THR A 273 30.66 13.70 -12.58
CA THR A 273 29.57 12.96 -13.25
C THR A 273 28.56 12.40 -12.25
N ARG A 274 29.02 11.82 -11.14
CA ARG A 274 28.12 11.32 -10.09
C ARG A 274 27.30 12.44 -9.43
N ASN A 275 27.88 13.62 -9.25
CA ASN A 275 27.16 14.77 -8.70
C ASN A 275 26.13 15.29 -9.69
N ILE A 276 26.44 15.35 -10.98
CA ILE A 276 25.48 15.69 -12.03
C ILE A 276 24.31 14.71 -12.04
N LEU A 277 24.58 13.41 -12.01
CA LEU A 277 23.53 12.39 -11.97
C LEU A 277 22.63 12.53 -10.73
N LYS A 278 23.21 12.71 -9.53
CA LYS A 278 22.45 12.93 -8.30
C LYS A 278 21.58 14.17 -8.34
N ASN A 279 22.13 15.28 -8.84
CA ASN A 279 21.42 16.55 -8.97
C ASN A 279 20.22 16.45 -9.94
N ASN A 280 20.31 15.53 -10.91
CA ASN A 280 19.22 15.22 -11.85
C ASN A 280 18.32 14.06 -11.37
N GLY A 281 18.39 13.69 -10.08
CA GLY A 281 17.51 12.70 -9.47
C GLY A 281 17.85 11.25 -9.74
N PHE A 282 19.01 10.96 -10.35
CA PHE A 282 19.48 9.59 -10.55
C PHE A 282 20.03 9.00 -9.25
N LYS A 283 19.74 7.72 -9.00
CA LYS A 283 20.25 6.94 -7.89
C LYS A 283 20.95 5.70 -8.42
N TRP A 284 22.04 5.31 -7.77
CA TRP A 284 22.74 4.07 -8.10
C TRP A 284 21.89 2.87 -7.71
N ALA A 285 21.69 1.93 -8.63
CA ALA A 285 20.99 0.67 -8.44
C ALA A 285 21.96 -0.50 -8.63
N PRO A 286 22.53 -1.07 -7.57
CA PRO A 286 23.51 -2.16 -7.66
C PRO A 286 22.99 -3.39 -8.40
N SER A 287 21.69 -3.72 -8.24
CA SER A 287 21.06 -4.87 -8.90
C SER A 287 20.96 -4.72 -10.44
N GLN A 288 21.03 -3.49 -10.93
CA GLN A 288 20.95 -3.16 -12.38
C GLN A 288 22.30 -2.72 -12.93
N GLY A 289 23.31 -2.49 -12.08
CA GLY A 289 24.58 -1.92 -12.50
C GLY A 289 24.46 -0.54 -13.15
N ALA A 290 23.42 0.23 -12.79
CA ALA A 290 23.08 1.48 -13.48
C ALA A 290 22.73 2.60 -12.51
N TRP A 291 22.98 3.83 -12.94
CA TRP A 291 22.36 5.02 -12.36
C TRP A 291 21.00 5.21 -12.99
N GLN A 292 19.96 5.25 -12.16
CA GLN A 292 18.60 5.26 -12.68
C GLN A 292 17.69 6.27 -11.99
N ARG A 293 16.71 6.78 -12.75
CA ARG A 293 15.56 7.51 -12.24
C ARG A 293 14.27 7.00 -12.89
N GLN A 294 13.12 7.44 -12.40
CA GLN A 294 11.85 7.08 -13.00
C GLN A 294 11.74 7.64 -14.42
N LEU A 295 11.26 6.83 -15.36
CA LEU A 295 10.88 7.26 -16.69
C LEU A 295 9.54 8.01 -16.56
N THR A 296 9.60 9.32 -16.71
CA THR A 296 8.43 10.22 -16.75
C THR A 296 8.42 10.91 -18.06
N SER A 297 7.24 11.00 -18.70
CA SER A 297 7.01 11.83 -19.88
C SER A 297 7.31 13.29 -19.61
#